data_ff0952e9ecb404a73136624743d7a519
#
_entry.id   ff0952e9ecb404a73136624743d7a519
#
_cell.length_a   1.000
_cell.length_b   1.000
_cell.length_c   1.000
_cell.angle_alpha   90.00
_cell.angle_beta   90.00
_cell.angle_gamma   90.00
#
_symmetry.space_group_name_H-M   'P 1'
#
loop_
_entity.id
_entity.type
_entity.pdbx_description
1 polymer ?
#
loop_
_entity_poly.entity_id
_entity_poly.type
_entity_poly.pdbx_seq_one_letter_code
_entity_poly.pdbx_strand_id
1 'polypeptide(L)'
;AAQMIPGFVGSTEVEIPVPCSYDLEVAAAKYFHALEDGDIPLLLLFSGTVFSRGDRGFSVSQVPWHKEATYRLPVRVWRELMDLYYPGESWIRLRRDVVDRLRSFAARRAVPTFDEAVERLLKEAGEDT
;
A
#
# COMPACT_ATOMS: atom_id res chain seq x y z
N ALA A 1 1.68 -9.10 8.53
CA ALA A 1 0.53 -9.28 9.41
C ALA A 1 0.60 -10.68 10.05
N ALA A 2 0.28 -10.82 11.31
CA ALA A 2 0.17 -12.09 11.99
C ALA A 2 -1.31 -12.37 12.28
N GLN A 3 -1.77 -13.56 11.99
CA GLN A 3 -3.14 -13.99 12.22
C GLN A 3 -3.16 -15.36 12.87
N MET A 4 -4.02 -15.53 13.86
CA MET A 4 -4.28 -16.82 14.47
C MET A 4 -5.40 -17.51 13.69
N ILE A 5 -5.13 -18.71 13.22
CA ILE A 5 -6.10 -19.54 12.50
C ILE A 5 -6.66 -20.54 13.48
N PRO A 6 -7.99 -20.64 13.67
CA PRO A 6 -8.61 -21.64 14.51
C PRO A 6 -8.29 -23.06 14.02
N GLY A 7 -8.33 -24.03 14.93
CA GLY A 7 -8.12 -25.43 14.57
C GLY A 7 -9.13 -25.93 13.55
N PHE A 8 -8.66 -26.73 12.59
CA PHE A 8 -9.48 -27.32 11.53
C PHE A 8 -9.05 -28.73 11.22
N VAL A 9 -9.88 -29.45 10.49
CA VAL A 9 -9.59 -30.80 9.98
C VAL A 9 -9.59 -30.76 8.45
N GLY A 10 -8.54 -31.31 7.82
CA GLY A 10 -8.37 -31.29 6.38
C GLY A 10 -7.80 -29.95 5.90
N SER A 11 -8.61 -29.11 5.26
CA SER A 11 -8.23 -27.81 4.74
C SER A 11 -9.17 -26.71 5.23
N THR A 12 -8.68 -25.49 5.24
CA THR A 12 -9.48 -24.30 5.57
C THR A 12 -9.07 -23.13 4.70
N GLU A 13 -9.97 -22.18 4.56
CA GLU A 13 -9.72 -20.90 3.89
C GLU A 13 -9.74 -19.80 4.93
N VAL A 14 -8.82 -18.87 4.81
CA VAL A 14 -8.74 -17.69 5.68
C VAL A 14 -8.52 -16.45 4.84
N GLU A 15 -9.18 -15.37 5.24
CA GLU A 15 -8.94 -14.05 4.69
C GLU A 15 -7.82 -13.38 5.48
N ILE A 16 -6.77 -12.96 4.80
CA ILE A 16 -5.66 -12.23 5.41
C ILE A 16 -5.78 -10.77 4.98
N PRO A 17 -6.13 -9.86 5.90
CA PRO A 17 -6.18 -8.45 5.58
C PRO A 17 -4.77 -7.92 5.30
N VAL A 18 -4.59 -7.32 4.15
CA VAL A 18 -3.37 -6.58 3.80
C VAL A 18 -3.70 -5.10 3.91
N PRO A 19 -3.37 -4.44 5.04
CA PRO A 19 -3.64 -3.03 5.19
C PRO A 19 -2.77 -2.24 4.19
N CYS A 20 -3.41 -1.53 3.29
CA CYS A 20 -2.75 -0.56 2.43
C CYS A 20 -2.50 0.71 3.26
N SER A 21 -1.54 0.61 4.17
CA SER A 21 -1.16 1.74 5.02
C SER A 21 -0.39 2.78 4.22
N TYR A 22 -0.34 4.00 4.76
CA TYR A 22 0.44 5.10 4.20
C TYR A 22 1.88 4.72 3.84
N ASP A 23 2.53 3.88 4.65
CA ASP A 23 3.89 3.39 4.38
C ASP A 23 3.98 2.54 3.13
N LEU A 24 2.99 1.66 2.91
CA LEU A 24 2.90 0.86 1.68
C LEU A 24 2.64 1.76 0.48
N GLU A 25 1.76 2.74 0.63
CA GLU A 25 1.41 3.67 -0.43
C GLU A 25 2.61 4.53 -0.84
N VAL A 26 3.34 5.10 0.11
CA VAL A 26 4.54 5.89 -0.17
C VAL A 26 5.64 5.06 -0.86
N ALA A 27 5.80 3.80 -0.48
CA ALA A 27 6.78 2.91 -1.09
C ALA A 27 6.36 2.41 -2.48
N ALA A 28 5.08 2.11 -2.64
CA ALA A 28 4.52 1.48 -3.84
C ALA A 28 3.95 2.50 -4.84
N ALA A 29 3.41 3.62 -4.38
CA ALA A 29 2.68 4.58 -5.19
C ALA A 29 3.51 5.08 -6.38
N LYS A 30 4.77 5.40 -6.16
CA LYS A 30 5.67 5.86 -7.24
C LYS A 30 5.83 4.81 -8.33
N TYR A 31 5.92 3.53 -7.95
CA TYR A 31 6.02 2.42 -8.89
C TYR A 31 4.67 2.14 -9.57
N PHE A 32 3.60 2.07 -8.80
CA PHE A 32 2.27 1.74 -9.30
C PHE A 32 1.65 2.84 -10.15
N HIS A 33 1.91 4.11 -9.83
CA HIS A 33 1.48 5.24 -10.67
C HIS A 33 2.22 5.32 -12.00
N ALA A 34 3.46 4.83 -12.06
CA ALA A 34 4.22 4.76 -13.31
C ALA A 34 3.71 3.66 -14.26
N LEU A 35 2.90 2.73 -13.76
CA LEU A 35 2.30 1.67 -14.56
C LEU A 35 0.98 2.16 -15.14
N GLU A 36 0.91 2.33 -16.43
CA GLU A 36 -0.34 2.69 -17.14
C GLU A 36 -1.27 1.49 -17.25
N ASP A 37 -0.72 0.30 -17.43
CA ASP A 37 -1.44 -0.97 -17.59
C ASP A 37 -0.58 -2.15 -17.11
N GLY A 38 -1.17 -3.35 -17.10
CA GLY A 38 -0.50 -4.59 -16.74
C GLY A 38 -0.77 -5.04 -15.31
N ASP A 39 0.14 -5.84 -14.80
CA ASP A 39 0.00 -6.48 -13.50
C ASP A 39 1.18 -6.16 -12.57
N ILE A 40 0.87 -6.04 -11.29
CA ILE A 40 1.84 -5.90 -10.22
C ILE A 40 2.17 -7.30 -9.70
N PRO A 41 3.41 -7.79 -9.86
CA PRO A 41 3.79 -9.10 -9.34
C PRO A 41 3.92 -9.03 -7.81
N LEU A 42 3.19 -9.91 -7.13
CA LEU A 42 3.25 -10.07 -5.69
C LEU A 42 3.87 -11.43 -5.37
N LEU A 43 4.83 -11.44 -4.46
CA LEU A 43 5.37 -12.64 -3.84
C LEU A 43 4.89 -12.69 -2.40
N LEU A 44 4.13 -13.75 -2.06
CA LEU A 44 3.63 -13.97 -0.72
C LEU A 44 4.50 -15.03 -0.05
N LEU A 45 5.15 -14.65 1.03
CA LEU A 45 5.99 -15.51 1.84
C LEU A 45 5.24 -15.88 3.12
N PHE A 46 5.16 -17.15 3.41
CA PHE A 46 4.43 -17.65 4.58
C PHE A 46 5.41 -18.11 5.66
N SER A 47 5.15 -17.67 6.88
CA SER A 47 5.83 -18.16 8.08
C SER A 47 4.82 -18.36 9.19
N GLY A 48 5.05 -19.34 10.05
CA GLY A 48 4.15 -19.59 11.16
C GLY A 48 4.45 -20.89 11.86
N THR A 49 3.71 -21.12 12.93
CA THR A 49 3.78 -22.34 13.74
C THR A 49 2.44 -23.05 13.67
N VAL A 50 2.48 -24.35 13.37
CA VAL A 50 1.31 -25.22 13.30
C VAL A 50 1.30 -26.11 14.55
N PHE A 51 0.19 -26.07 15.26
CA PHE A 51 -0.08 -26.94 16.39
C PHE A 51 -1.04 -28.04 15.94
N SER A 52 -0.65 -29.28 16.05
CA SER A 52 -1.48 -30.42 15.67
C SER A 52 -1.64 -31.42 16.80
N ARG A 53 -2.80 -32.06 16.85
CA ARG A 53 -3.09 -33.14 17.77
C ARG A 53 -3.09 -34.47 17.01
N GLY A 54 -2.20 -35.36 17.39
CA GLY A 54 -2.10 -36.69 16.84
C GLY A 54 -2.35 -37.77 17.87
N ASP A 55 -2.31 -39.03 17.47
CA ASP A 55 -2.52 -40.20 18.34
C ASP A 55 -1.53 -40.30 19.50
N ARG A 56 -0.38 -39.65 19.36
CA ARG A 56 0.70 -39.65 20.37
C ARG A 56 0.77 -38.34 21.17
N GLY A 57 -0.26 -37.47 21.10
CA GLY A 57 -0.33 -36.21 21.80
C GLY A 57 -0.19 -34.99 20.89
N PHE A 58 0.35 -33.92 21.44
CA PHE A 58 0.46 -32.61 20.82
C PHE A 58 1.77 -32.48 20.07
N SER A 59 1.74 -32.01 18.84
CA SER A 59 2.94 -31.72 18.07
C SER A 59 2.97 -30.28 17.59
N VAL A 60 4.17 -29.74 17.44
CA VAL A 60 4.43 -28.37 16.98
C VAL A 60 5.37 -28.47 15.79
N SER A 61 4.99 -27.84 14.69
CA SER A 61 5.81 -27.73 13.49
C SER A 61 5.80 -26.31 12.94
N GLN A 62 6.84 -25.94 12.24
CA GLN A 62 6.88 -24.66 11.55
C GLN A 62 6.51 -24.80 10.10
N VAL A 63 5.85 -23.79 9.56
CA VAL A 63 5.64 -23.68 8.11
C VAL A 63 7.01 -23.65 7.44
N PRO A 64 7.29 -24.56 6.48
CA PRO A 64 8.57 -24.59 5.79
C PRO A 64 8.87 -23.27 5.09
N TRP A 65 10.11 -22.82 5.16
CA TRP A 65 10.56 -21.54 4.62
C TRP A 65 10.33 -21.37 3.11
N HIS A 66 10.22 -22.47 2.37
CA HIS A 66 9.98 -22.47 0.92
C HIS A 66 8.50 -22.36 0.54
N LYS A 67 7.59 -22.25 1.53
CA LYS A 67 6.16 -22.05 1.25
C LYS A 67 5.92 -20.62 0.85
N GLU A 68 5.66 -20.46 -0.43
CA GLU A 68 5.39 -19.18 -1.06
C GLU A 68 4.28 -19.31 -2.10
N ALA A 69 3.68 -18.21 -2.44
CA ALA A 69 2.74 -18.09 -3.55
C ALA A 69 3.01 -16.81 -4.33
N THR A 70 2.72 -16.85 -5.60
CA THR A 70 2.79 -15.67 -6.46
C THR A 70 1.40 -15.27 -6.92
N TYR A 71 1.16 -13.98 -7.01
CA TYR A 71 -0.06 -13.41 -7.54
C TYR A 71 0.25 -12.21 -8.42
N ARG A 72 -0.48 -12.04 -9.49
CA ARG A 72 -0.37 -10.87 -10.36
C ARG A 72 -1.60 -9.98 -10.14
N LEU A 73 -1.42 -8.90 -9.40
CA LEU A 73 -2.47 -7.94 -9.13
C LEU A 73 -2.63 -7.01 -10.33
N PRO A 74 -3.80 -6.99 -11.01
CA PRO A 74 -4.02 -6.04 -12.09
C PRO A 74 -3.91 -4.60 -11.58
N VAL A 75 -3.17 -3.75 -12.30
CA VAL A 75 -2.99 -2.33 -11.94
C VAL A 75 -4.32 -1.61 -11.80
N ARG A 76 -5.30 -1.95 -12.64
CA ARG A 76 -6.65 -1.38 -12.56
C ARG A 76 -7.31 -1.58 -11.19
N VAL A 77 -7.11 -2.75 -10.54
CA VAL A 77 -7.69 -3.05 -9.22
C VAL A 77 -7.09 -2.13 -8.16
N TRP A 78 -5.78 -1.89 -8.23
CA TRP A 78 -5.14 -0.95 -7.32
C TRP A 78 -5.64 0.49 -7.54
N ARG A 79 -5.81 0.91 -8.80
CA ARG A 79 -6.37 2.24 -9.13
C ARG A 79 -7.79 2.42 -8.65
N GLU A 80 -8.67 1.43 -8.91
CA GLU A 80 -10.03 1.43 -8.41
C GLU A 80 -10.08 1.51 -6.87
N LEU A 81 -9.15 0.85 -6.18
CA LEU A 81 -9.02 0.92 -4.73
C LEU A 81 -8.61 2.33 -4.26
N MET A 82 -7.68 2.96 -4.95
CA MET A 82 -7.26 4.32 -4.63
C MET A 82 -8.39 5.32 -4.88
N ASP A 83 -9.09 5.21 -6.01
CA ASP A 83 -10.25 6.05 -6.33
C ASP A 83 -11.39 5.89 -5.33
N LEU A 84 -11.55 4.68 -4.76
CA LEU A 84 -12.56 4.41 -3.73
C LEU A 84 -12.24 5.09 -2.40
N TYR A 85 -10.97 5.04 -1.97
CA TYR A 85 -10.54 5.61 -0.68
C TYR A 85 -10.15 7.08 -0.77
N TYR A 86 -9.66 7.51 -1.92
CA TYR A 86 -9.14 8.87 -2.16
C TYR A 86 -9.66 9.41 -3.50
N PRO A 87 -10.97 9.66 -3.61
CA PRO A 87 -11.59 10.05 -4.88
C PRO A 87 -11.03 11.40 -5.37
N GLY A 88 -10.33 11.36 -6.51
CA GLY A 88 -9.73 12.55 -7.12
C GLY A 88 -8.51 13.11 -6.40
N GLU A 89 -7.94 12.36 -5.45
CA GLU A 89 -6.76 12.78 -4.70
C GLU A 89 -5.55 11.90 -4.98
N SER A 90 -4.37 12.41 -4.73
CA SER A 90 -3.10 11.70 -4.82
C SER A 90 -2.16 12.10 -3.70
N TRP A 91 -1.21 11.23 -3.36
CA TRP A 91 -0.23 11.48 -2.32
C TRP A 91 1.14 11.79 -2.91
N ILE A 92 1.80 12.79 -2.35
CA ILE A 92 3.17 13.11 -2.70
C ILE A 92 4.03 13.22 -1.43
N ARG A 93 5.23 12.65 -1.48
CA ARG A 93 6.21 12.79 -0.41
C ARG A 93 7.18 13.91 -0.73
N LEU A 94 7.21 14.91 0.12
CA LEU A 94 8.15 16.03 0.04
C LEU A 94 9.09 16.04 1.26
N ARG A 95 10.30 16.58 1.07
CA ARG A 95 11.19 16.87 2.19
C ARG A 95 10.58 17.97 3.05
N ARG A 96 10.89 17.95 4.33
CA ARG A 96 10.35 18.92 5.30
C ARG A 96 10.69 20.37 4.90
N ASP A 97 11.93 20.63 4.50
CA ASP A 97 12.38 21.95 4.05
C ASP A 97 11.57 22.47 2.85
N VAL A 98 11.18 21.59 1.93
CA VAL A 98 10.33 21.95 0.79
C VAL A 98 8.91 22.26 1.24
N VAL A 99 8.35 21.47 2.16
CA VAL A 99 7.02 21.73 2.74
C VAL A 99 7.00 23.06 3.47
N ASP A 100 8.03 23.37 4.26
CA ASP A 100 8.12 24.65 4.99
C ASP A 100 8.23 25.85 4.04
N ARG A 101 8.94 25.69 2.94
CA ARG A 101 9.00 26.73 1.87
C ARG A 101 7.64 26.89 1.18
N LEU A 102 6.94 25.79 0.91
CA LEU A 102 5.60 25.83 0.32
C LEU A 102 4.60 26.53 1.26
N ARG A 103 4.64 26.22 2.56
CA ARG A 103 3.84 26.92 3.58
C ARG A 103 4.12 28.41 3.60
N SER A 104 5.40 28.78 3.57
CA SER A 104 5.81 30.19 3.55
C SER A 104 5.36 30.90 2.27
N PHE A 105 5.39 30.23 1.14
CA PHE A 105 4.87 30.74 -0.13
C PHE A 105 3.36 30.96 -0.05
N ALA A 106 2.60 29.95 0.41
CA ALA A 106 1.15 30.05 0.57
C ALA A 106 0.76 31.21 1.52
N ALA A 107 1.44 31.33 2.66
CA ALA A 107 1.18 32.40 3.62
C ALA A 107 1.45 33.79 3.04
N ARG A 108 2.57 34.00 2.34
CA ARG A 108 2.89 35.30 1.71
C ARG A 108 1.93 35.71 0.61
N ARG A 109 1.33 34.72 -0.04
CA ARG A 109 0.39 34.95 -1.17
C ARG A 109 -1.08 34.91 -0.73
N ALA A 110 -1.34 34.69 0.57
CA ALA A 110 -2.67 34.50 1.13
C ALA A 110 -3.47 33.40 0.42
N VAL A 111 -2.77 32.30 0.07
CA VAL A 111 -3.36 31.13 -0.58
C VAL A 111 -3.79 30.14 0.50
N PRO A 112 -5.08 29.74 0.57
CA PRO A 112 -5.61 28.99 1.71
C PRO A 112 -5.24 27.52 1.71
N THR A 113 -4.95 26.91 0.55
CA THR A 113 -4.68 25.47 0.40
C THR A 113 -3.34 25.19 -0.27
N PHE A 114 -2.80 24.00 -0.06
CA PHE A 114 -1.60 23.57 -0.78
C PHE A 114 -1.87 23.33 -2.26
N ASP A 115 -3.05 22.86 -2.62
CA ASP A 115 -3.43 22.67 -4.02
C ASP A 115 -3.35 23.97 -4.80
N GLU A 116 -4.00 25.03 -4.31
CA GLU A 116 -3.94 26.36 -4.90
C GLU A 116 -2.52 26.92 -4.93
N ALA A 117 -1.71 26.62 -3.90
CA ALA A 117 -0.31 27.05 -3.87
C ALA A 117 0.53 26.37 -4.95
N VAL A 118 0.31 25.07 -5.16
CA VAL A 118 1.00 24.30 -6.19
C VAL A 118 0.51 24.69 -7.58
N GLU A 119 -0.79 24.84 -7.79
CA GLU A 119 -1.36 25.33 -9.06
C GLU A 119 -0.77 26.67 -9.46
N ARG A 120 -0.64 27.59 -8.49
CA ARG A 120 -0.05 28.89 -8.75
C ARG A 120 1.43 28.82 -9.13
N LEU A 121 2.18 27.94 -8.48
CA LEU A 121 3.58 27.69 -8.85
C LEU A 121 3.71 27.09 -10.26
N LEU A 122 2.85 26.13 -10.62
CA LEU A 122 2.82 25.54 -11.95
C LEU A 122 2.49 26.60 -13.02
N LYS A 123 1.52 27.45 -12.75
CA LYS A 123 1.15 28.54 -13.62
C LYS A 123 2.29 29.57 -13.80
N GLU A 124 2.96 29.95 -12.71
CA GLU A 124 4.14 30.83 -12.76
C GLU A 124 5.32 30.18 -13.53
N ALA A 125 5.38 28.84 -13.55
CA ALA A 125 6.37 28.07 -14.32
C ALA A 125 6.00 27.92 -15.82
N GLY A 126 4.79 28.29 -16.22
CA GLY A 126 4.31 28.15 -17.60
C GLY A 126 3.73 26.77 -17.91
N GLU A 127 3.42 25.97 -16.89
CA GLU A 127 2.81 24.64 -17.01
C GLU A 127 1.26 24.75 -16.89
N ASP A 128 0.67 25.64 -17.72
CA ASP A 128 -0.79 25.72 -17.86
C ASP A 128 -1.29 24.58 -18.76
N THR A 129 -2.15 23.71 -18.23
CA THR A 129 -2.86 22.68 -19.00
C THR A 129 -4.19 23.22 -19.48
#